data_3d49112e1220706f2514b09e088a8563
#
_entry.id   3d49112e1220706f2514b09e088a8563
#
_cell.length_a   1.000
_cell.length_b   1.000
_cell.length_c   1.000
_cell.angle_alpha   90.00
_cell.angle_beta   90.00
_cell.angle_gamma   90.00
#
_symmetry.space_group_name_H-M   'P 1'
#
loop_
_entity.id
_entity.type
_entity.pdbx_description
1 polymer ?
#
loop_
_entity_poly.entity_id
_entity_poly.type
_entity_poly.pdbx_seq_one_letter_code
_entity_poly.pdbx_strand_id
1 'polypeptide(L)'
;MPTSFIPGVGSFNPLGGGMVAETPANPSPLKVQGSDAPTQGRPNNDFLYSAMVLGIGAGISNAITDYGNAKAKSGSLRTQAAASEGNAELAELQAQNALYQGMQQIGEITRKAGAAKASARTAMAARGVGLGSGTAASVLASSDVNKELDMIAAKRNAVQTALGYRRQAGNLRTQAKVSRIMADAADSSARSSAIGSLISTAGQVAGMWYVGTK
;
A
#
# COMPACT_ATOMS: atom_id res chain seq x y z
N MET A 1 37.22 14.85 34.51
CA MET A 1 36.40 14.08 33.58
C MET A 1 35.82 15.06 32.56
N PRO A 2 36.19 15.03 31.30
CA PRO A 2 35.68 15.97 30.31
C PRO A 2 34.37 15.46 29.74
N THR A 3 33.34 16.28 29.77
CA THR A 3 32.04 16.10 29.09
C THR A 3 32.22 16.29 27.60
N SER A 4 31.97 15.25 26.85
CA SER A 4 31.93 15.23 25.39
C SER A 4 30.65 15.93 24.91
N PHE A 5 30.80 17.09 24.31
CA PHE A 5 29.76 17.84 23.63
C PHE A 5 29.56 17.26 22.23
N ILE A 6 28.39 16.74 21.92
CA ILE A 6 28.00 16.32 20.56
C ILE A 6 27.23 17.48 19.94
N PRO A 7 27.77 18.18 18.90
CA PRO A 7 27.02 19.18 18.15
C PRO A 7 26.25 18.50 17.02
N GLY A 8 24.98 18.84 16.87
CA GLY A 8 24.27 18.65 15.60
C GLY A 8 23.13 17.65 15.57
N VAL A 9 22.16 17.80 16.47
CA VAL A 9 20.80 17.34 16.15
C VAL A 9 19.99 18.59 15.85
N GLY A 10 19.90 18.91 14.56
CA GLY A 10 19.03 19.95 14.05
C GLY A 10 17.59 19.62 14.43
N SER A 11 16.96 20.55 15.13
CA SER A 11 15.54 20.58 15.43
C SER A 11 14.75 20.46 14.11
N PHE A 12 14.12 19.31 13.89
CA PHE A 12 13.16 19.14 12.80
C PHE A 12 11.87 19.86 13.22
N ASN A 13 11.59 20.98 12.57
CA ASN A 13 10.35 21.74 12.77
C ASN A 13 9.27 21.16 11.84
N PRO A 14 8.23 20.47 12.34
CA PRO A 14 7.21 19.82 11.49
C PRO A 14 6.07 20.76 11.06
N LEU A 15 6.21 22.08 11.22
CA LEU A 15 5.16 23.02 10.85
C LEU A 15 5.73 24.14 9.98
N GLY A 16 5.53 24.04 8.65
CA GLY A 16 5.71 25.17 7.77
C GLY A 16 6.48 24.92 6.49
N GLY A 17 5.83 24.32 5.53
CA GLY A 17 6.34 24.15 4.17
C GLY A 17 5.32 23.48 3.29
N GLY A 18 4.08 23.98 3.29
CA GLY A 18 3.13 23.67 2.25
C GLY A 18 3.69 24.19 0.93
N MET A 19 4.21 23.30 0.09
CA MET A 19 4.30 23.58 -1.34
C MET A 19 2.87 23.84 -1.79
N VAL A 20 2.54 25.11 -1.98
CA VAL A 20 1.35 25.52 -2.72
C VAL A 20 1.62 25.02 -4.14
N ALA A 21 1.05 23.88 -4.49
CA ALA A 21 0.94 23.51 -5.89
C ALA A 21 0.21 24.66 -6.56
N GLU A 22 0.90 25.42 -7.39
CA GLU A 22 0.28 26.37 -8.29
C GLU A 22 -0.74 25.57 -9.10
N THR A 23 -2.01 25.81 -8.78
CA THR A 23 -3.11 25.35 -9.60
C THR A 23 -2.88 25.93 -10.97
N PRO A 24 -2.75 25.14 -12.05
CA PRO A 24 -2.61 25.69 -13.39
C PRO A 24 -3.81 26.61 -13.61
N ALA A 25 -3.52 27.85 -13.94
CA ALA A 25 -4.52 28.87 -14.19
C ALA A 25 -5.58 28.30 -15.12
N ASN A 26 -6.81 28.23 -14.62
CA ASN A 26 -7.98 27.87 -15.39
C ASN A 26 -8.02 28.83 -16.61
N PRO A 27 -7.90 28.33 -17.86
CA PRO A 27 -7.97 29.20 -19.02
C PRO A 27 -9.30 29.91 -18.96
N SER A 28 -9.25 31.23 -18.83
CA SER A 28 -10.42 32.08 -18.82
C SER A 28 -11.32 31.72 -20.00
N PRO A 29 -12.64 31.56 -19.80
CA PRO A 29 -13.54 31.27 -20.90
C PRO A 29 -13.40 32.38 -21.95
N LEU A 30 -13.13 31.98 -23.19
CA LEU A 30 -13.11 32.86 -24.34
C LEU A 30 -14.40 33.69 -24.31
N LYS A 31 -14.28 35.00 -24.05
CA LYS A 31 -15.37 35.93 -24.22
C LYS A 31 -15.70 35.97 -25.71
N VAL A 32 -16.72 35.24 -26.09
CA VAL A 32 -17.35 35.43 -27.43
C VAL A 32 -18.06 36.77 -27.38
N GLN A 33 -17.36 37.79 -27.88
CA GLN A 33 -17.88 39.13 -28.07
C GLN A 33 -18.58 39.13 -29.43
N GLY A 34 -19.86 39.34 -29.41
CA GLY A 34 -20.65 39.52 -30.61
C GLY A 34 -22.00 38.83 -30.56
N SER A 35 -22.93 39.34 -29.76
CA SER A 35 -24.34 39.06 -29.93
C SER A 35 -24.99 40.29 -30.59
N ASP A 36 -24.84 40.42 -31.89
CA ASP A 36 -25.83 41.17 -32.65
C ASP A 36 -27.09 40.30 -32.69
N ALA A 37 -28.18 40.85 -32.13
CA ALA A 37 -29.47 40.17 -32.12
C ALA A 37 -29.87 39.77 -33.54
N PRO A 38 -30.26 38.53 -33.83
CA PRO A 38 -30.66 38.13 -35.16
C PRO A 38 -31.97 38.76 -35.50
N THR A 39 -31.96 39.61 -36.52
CA THR A 39 -33.13 40.04 -37.27
C THR A 39 -33.91 38.81 -37.72
N GLN A 40 -35.22 38.76 -37.39
CA GLN A 40 -36.14 37.72 -37.84
C GLN A 40 -36.15 37.65 -39.37
N GLY A 41 -35.53 36.63 -39.92
CA GLY A 41 -35.55 36.41 -41.34
C GLY A 41 -34.80 35.14 -41.74
N ARG A 42 -35.53 34.03 -41.97
CA ARG A 42 -35.16 32.68 -42.43
C ARG A 42 -34.36 31.88 -41.41
N PRO A 43 -34.64 30.60 -41.22
CA PRO A 43 -33.79 29.74 -40.41
C PRO A 43 -32.43 29.65 -41.09
N ASN A 44 -31.50 30.45 -40.57
CA ASN A 44 -30.11 30.39 -41.01
C ASN A 44 -29.54 29.04 -40.64
N ASN A 45 -29.29 28.22 -41.64
CA ASN A 45 -28.60 26.93 -41.46
C ASN A 45 -27.27 27.10 -40.71
N ASP A 46 -26.68 28.31 -40.78
CA ASP A 46 -25.44 28.68 -40.08
C ASP A 46 -25.53 28.53 -38.53
N PHE A 47 -26.72 28.82 -37.93
CA PHE A 47 -26.93 28.59 -36.51
C PHE A 47 -26.95 27.11 -36.16
N LEU A 48 -27.56 26.28 -37.01
CA LEU A 48 -27.58 24.83 -36.83
C LEU A 48 -26.18 24.22 -36.97
N TYR A 49 -25.40 24.69 -37.95
CA TYR A 49 -24.00 24.25 -38.12
C TYR A 49 -23.12 24.69 -36.93
N SER A 50 -23.28 25.92 -36.43
CA SER A 50 -22.50 26.37 -35.27
C SER A 50 -22.87 25.64 -33.98
N ALA A 51 -24.15 25.37 -33.74
CA ALA A 51 -24.62 24.56 -32.61
C ALA A 51 -24.15 23.12 -32.69
N MET A 52 -24.10 22.55 -33.90
CA MET A 52 -23.60 21.19 -34.17
C MET A 52 -22.10 21.09 -33.89
N VAL A 53 -21.29 22.02 -34.37
CA VAL A 53 -19.84 22.04 -34.14
C VAL A 53 -19.50 22.21 -32.65
N LEU A 54 -20.22 23.08 -31.94
CA LEU A 54 -20.06 23.27 -30.49
C LEU A 54 -20.49 22.04 -29.71
N GLY A 55 -21.59 21.39 -30.09
CA GLY A 55 -22.07 20.16 -29.42
C GLY A 55 -21.11 18.99 -29.58
N ILE A 56 -20.54 18.79 -30.76
CA ILE A 56 -19.54 17.76 -31.04
C ILE A 56 -18.26 18.04 -30.25
N GLY A 57 -17.78 19.29 -30.26
CA GLY A 57 -16.58 19.69 -29.51
C GLY A 57 -16.70 19.46 -28.02
N ALA A 58 -17.83 19.79 -27.39
CA ALA A 58 -18.09 19.56 -25.99
C ALA A 58 -18.17 18.07 -25.65
N GLY A 59 -18.79 17.25 -26.49
CA GLY A 59 -18.89 15.80 -26.27
C GLY A 59 -17.52 15.09 -26.33
N ILE A 60 -16.67 15.50 -27.27
CA ILE A 60 -15.32 14.94 -27.41
C ILE A 60 -14.43 15.37 -26.24
N SER A 61 -14.48 16.64 -25.81
CA SER A 61 -13.67 17.12 -24.68
C SER A 61 -14.04 16.44 -23.37
N ASN A 62 -15.31 16.20 -23.10
CA ASN A 62 -15.77 15.46 -21.93
C ASN A 62 -15.29 13.99 -21.97
N ALA A 63 -15.40 13.32 -23.12
CA ALA A 63 -14.92 11.96 -23.30
C ALA A 63 -13.41 11.83 -23.05
N ILE A 64 -12.61 12.78 -23.51
CA ILE A 64 -11.16 12.80 -23.31
C ILE A 64 -10.84 13.03 -21.82
N THR A 65 -11.55 13.95 -21.16
CA THR A 65 -11.36 14.24 -19.73
C THR A 65 -11.72 13.05 -18.87
N ASP A 66 -12.86 12.41 -19.11
CA ASP A 66 -13.32 11.24 -18.37
C ASP A 66 -12.36 10.05 -18.55
N TYR A 67 -11.89 9.82 -19.78
CA TYR A 67 -10.87 8.81 -20.04
C TYR A 67 -9.55 9.11 -19.32
N GLY A 68 -9.10 10.36 -19.35
CA GLY A 68 -7.89 10.81 -18.65
C GLY A 68 -7.96 10.61 -17.14
N ASN A 69 -9.09 11.01 -16.53
CA ASN A 69 -9.34 10.84 -15.10
C ASN A 69 -9.39 9.36 -14.70
N ALA A 70 -10.07 8.52 -15.46
CA ALA A 70 -10.15 7.10 -15.18
C ALA A 70 -8.78 6.40 -15.36
N LYS A 71 -7.98 6.82 -16.33
CA LYS A 71 -6.61 6.34 -16.51
C LYS A 71 -5.68 6.74 -15.38
N ALA A 72 -5.78 7.97 -14.88
CA ALA A 72 -5.04 8.45 -13.72
C ALA A 72 -5.41 7.64 -12.46
N LYS A 73 -6.72 7.37 -12.24
CA LYS A 73 -7.23 6.54 -11.16
C LYS A 73 -6.70 5.09 -11.26
N SER A 74 -6.74 4.48 -12.43
CA SER A 74 -6.17 3.15 -12.67
C SER A 74 -4.67 3.12 -12.35
N GLY A 75 -3.91 4.14 -12.79
CA GLY A 75 -2.50 4.29 -12.49
C GLY A 75 -2.22 4.36 -10.99
N SER A 76 -2.97 5.18 -10.25
CA SER A 76 -2.82 5.31 -8.79
C SER A 76 -3.14 4.00 -8.05
N LEU A 77 -4.16 3.27 -8.48
CA LEU A 77 -4.51 1.97 -7.91
C LEU A 77 -3.43 0.89 -8.17
N ARG A 78 -2.80 0.91 -9.34
CA ARG A 78 -1.66 0.02 -9.64
C ARG A 78 -0.44 0.35 -8.80
N THR A 79 -0.14 1.63 -8.58
CA THR A 79 0.94 2.06 -7.68
C THR A 79 0.66 1.61 -6.24
N GLN A 80 -0.58 1.77 -5.77
CA GLN A 80 -1.01 1.29 -4.45
C GLN A 80 -0.87 -0.23 -4.33
N ALA A 81 -1.23 -0.98 -5.37
CA ALA A 81 -1.05 -2.43 -5.41
C ALA A 81 0.42 -2.82 -5.31
N ALA A 82 1.31 -2.17 -6.06
CA ALA A 82 2.75 -2.42 -6.01
C ALA A 82 3.34 -2.09 -4.62
N ALA A 83 2.92 -0.99 -3.99
CA ALA A 83 3.32 -0.64 -2.63
C ALA A 83 2.85 -1.68 -1.60
N SER A 84 1.62 -2.18 -1.74
CA SER A 84 1.10 -3.24 -0.87
C SER A 84 1.84 -4.56 -1.04
N GLU A 85 2.28 -4.91 -2.25
CA GLU A 85 3.13 -6.09 -2.50
C GLU A 85 4.51 -5.93 -1.89
N GLY A 86 5.16 -4.78 -2.05
CA GLY A 86 6.43 -4.50 -1.41
C GLY A 86 6.35 -4.59 0.12
N ASN A 87 5.27 -4.05 0.71
CA ASN A 87 5.03 -4.19 2.15
C ASN A 87 4.76 -5.66 2.56
N ALA A 88 4.15 -6.48 1.72
CA ALA A 88 3.95 -7.90 1.98
C ALA A 88 5.28 -8.67 1.97
N GLU A 89 6.20 -8.36 1.07
CA GLU A 89 7.55 -8.93 1.04
C GLU A 89 8.34 -8.55 2.31
N LEU A 90 8.26 -7.29 2.73
CA LEU A 90 8.87 -6.85 3.99
C LEU A 90 8.31 -7.60 5.19
N ALA A 91 7.01 -7.85 5.24
CA ALA A 91 6.39 -8.64 6.31
C ALA A 91 6.87 -10.11 6.28
N GLU A 92 7.12 -10.69 5.11
CA GLU A 92 7.73 -12.02 5.02
C GLU A 92 9.18 -12.07 5.52
N LEU A 93 9.98 -11.07 5.20
CA LEU A 93 11.34 -10.93 5.74
C LEU A 93 11.31 -10.77 7.27
N GLN A 94 10.35 -10.01 7.81
CA GLN A 94 10.16 -9.90 9.26
C GLN A 94 9.78 -11.25 9.89
N ALA A 95 8.97 -12.06 9.21
CA ALA A 95 8.66 -13.41 9.67
C ALA A 95 9.90 -14.31 9.73
N GLN A 96 10.76 -14.25 8.71
CA GLN A 96 12.02 -14.99 8.70
C GLN A 96 12.96 -14.52 9.81
N ASN A 97 13.07 -13.21 10.01
CA ASN A 97 13.88 -12.64 11.08
C ASN A 97 13.38 -13.04 12.47
N ALA A 98 12.07 -13.11 12.68
CA ALA A 98 11.50 -13.59 13.95
C ALA A 98 11.87 -15.05 14.23
N LEU A 99 11.86 -15.92 13.23
CA LEU A 99 12.32 -17.30 13.36
C LEU A 99 13.81 -17.39 13.65
N TYR A 100 14.63 -16.58 12.96
CA TYR A 100 16.07 -16.53 13.19
C TYR A 100 16.41 -16.07 14.61
N GLN A 101 15.75 -15.00 15.10
CA GLN A 101 15.90 -14.53 16.48
C GLN A 101 15.49 -15.62 17.50
N GLY A 102 14.43 -16.36 17.22
CA GLY A 102 14.04 -17.51 18.05
C GLY A 102 15.12 -18.60 18.12
N MET A 103 15.76 -18.91 17.00
CA MET A 103 16.88 -19.85 16.97
C MET A 103 18.09 -19.35 17.78
N GLN A 104 18.39 -18.05 17.70
CA GLN A 104 19.45 -17.45 18.52
C GLN A 104 19.12 -17.54 20.01
N GLN A 105 17.88 -17.24 20.41
CA GLN A 105 17.44 -17.38 21.81
C GLN A 105 17.57 -18.84 22.30
N ILE A 106 17.20 -19.83 21.50
CA ILE A 106 17.38 -21.24 21.82
C ILE A 106 18.86 -21.56 22.00
N GLY A 107 19.74 -21.02 21.15
CA GLY A 107 21.19 -21.19 21.30
C GLY A 107 21.73 -20.59 22.61
N GLU A 108 21.21 -19.41 23.01
CA GLU A 108 21.58 -18.79 24.29
C GLU A 108 21.07 -19.58 25.49
N ILE A 109 19.82 -20.06 25.48
CA ILE A 109 19.26 -20.91 26.53
C ILE A 109 20.13 -22.16 26.67
N THR A 110 20.50 -22.78 25.56
CA THR A 110 21.34 -23.98 25.57
C THR A 110 22.71 -23.72 26.19
N ARG A 111 23.37 -22.61 25.82
CA ARG A 111 24.67 -22.22 26.39
C ARG A 111 24.57 -21.88 27.88
N LYS A 112 23.58 -21.10 28.28
CA LYS A 112 23.36 -20.73 29.69
C LYS A 112 23.04 -21.95 30.54
N ALA A 113 22.16 -22.82 30.08
CA ALA A 113 21.83 -24.07 30.78
C ALA A 113 23.03 -25.02 30.89
N GLY A 114 23.85 -25.13 29.82
CA GLY A 114 25.09 -25.90 29.82
C GLY A 114 26.09 -25.37 30.84
N ALA A 115 26.32 -24.07 30.90
CA ALA A 115 27.22 -23.45 31.87
C ALA A 115 26.69 -23.61 33.31
N ALA A 116 25.40 -23.42 33.56
CA ALA A 116 24.79 -23.63 34.86
C ALA A 116 24.92 -25.09 35.32
N LYS A 117 24.68 -26.04 34.42
CA LYS A 117 24.83 -27.48 34.71
C LYS A 117 26.28 -27.85 35.00
N ALA A 118 27.27 -27.31 34.28
CA ALA A 118 28.68 -27.52 34.53
C ALA A 118 29.08 -26.95 35.90
N SER A 119 28.70 -25.74 36.21
CA SER A 119 28.90 -25.08 37.51
C SER A 119 28.31 -25.91 38.66
N ALA A 120 27.06 -26.36 38.52
CA ALA A 120 26.40 -27.19 39.51
C ALA A 120 27.16 -28.53 39.75
N ARG A 121 27.62 -29.19 38.68
CA ARG A 121 28.43 -30.42 38.77
C ARG A 121 29.74 -30.18 39.51
N THR A 122 30.43 -29.10 39.18
CA THR A 122 31.69 -28.74 39.85
C THR A 122 31.48 -28.47 41.34
N ALA A 123 30.43 -27.72 41.67
CA ALA A 123 30.07 -27.39 43.07
C ALA A 123 29.69 -28.67 43.87
N MET A 124 28.92 -29.59 43.28
CA MET A 124 28.59 -30.88 43.92
C MET A 124 29.81 -31.77 44.10
N ALA A 125 30.67 -31.88 43.11
CA ALA A 125 31.90 -32.63 43.17
C ALA A 125 32.84 -32.08 44.26
N ALA A 126 32.99 -30.75 44.36
CA ALA A 126 33.81 -30.11 45.39
C ALA A 126 33.33 -30.41 46.83
N ARG A 127 32.04 -30.73 46.98
CA ARG A 127 31.42 -31.10 48.27
C ARG A 127 31.41 -32.62 48.51
N GLY A 128 32.02 -33.40 47.61
CA GLY A 128 32.08 -34.87 47.74
C GLY A 128 30.75 -35.58 47.42
N VAL A 129 29.80 -34.88 46.75
CA VAL A 129 28.50 -35.46 46.39
C VAL A 129 28.64 -36.28 45.11
N GLY A 130 28.19 -37.54 45.14
CA GLY A 130 28.16 -38.39 43.95
C GLY A 130 27.16 -37.87 42.92
N LEU A 131 27.63 -37.69 41.68
CA LEU A 131 26.82 -37.04 40.59
C LEU A 131 25.87 -38.01 39.89
N GLY A 132 26.03 -39.34 40.08
CA GLY A 132 25.29 -40.36 39.31
C GLY A 132 24.05 -40.91 40.02
N SER A 133 23.78 -40.55 41.27
CA SER A 133 22.68 -41.14 42.06
C SER A 133 22.09 -40.15 43.06
N GLY A 134 20.87 -40.44 43.53
CA GLY A 134 20.21 -39.67 44.56
C GLY A 134 19.79 -38.25 44.12
N THR A 135 19.76 -37.33 45.07
CA THR A 135 19.28 -35.96 44.90
C THR A 135 20.06 -35.16 43.83
N ALA A 136 21.39 -35.43 43.74
CA ALA A 136 22.22 -34.74 42.74
C ALA A 136 21.81 -35.08 41.29
N ALA A 137 21.53 -36.35 41.03
CA ALA A 137 21.05 -36.77 39.71
C ALA A 137 19.66 -36.18 39.38
N SER A 138 18.75 -36.13 40.34
CA SER A 138 17.41 -35.58 40.14
C SER A 138 17.45 -34.03 39.88
N VAL A 139 18.32 -33.27 40.56
CA VAL A 139 18.55 -31.86 40.31
C VAL A 139 19.09 -31.59 38.89
N LEU A 140 20.04 -32.41 38.44
CA LEU A 140 20.58 -32.28 37.08
C LEU A 140 19.54 -32.64 36.01
N ALA A 141 18.71 -33.68 36.28
CA ALA A 141 17.61 -34.05 35.35
C ALA A 141 16.53 -32.98 35.30
N SER A 142 16.12 -32.40 36.44
CA SER A 142 15.13 -31.32 36.45
C SER A 142 15.64 -30.05 35.72
N SER A 143 16.95 -29.78 35.82
CA SER A 143 17.58 -28.70 35.03
C SER A 143 17.49 -28.92 33.50
N ASP A 144 17.65 -30.17 33.05
CA ASP A 144 17.49 -30.51 31.64
C ASP A 144 16.03 -30.33 31.17
N VAL A 145 15.05 -30.75 31.98
CA VAL A 145 13.63 -30.56 31.70
C VAL A 145 13.28 -29.07 31.61
N ASN A 146 13.74 -28.25 32.56
CA ASN A 146 13.51 -26.81 32.53
C ASN A 146 14.12 -26.17 31.28
N LYS A 147 15.34 -26.54 30.89
CA LYS A 147 15.96 -26.08 29.64
C LYS A 147 15.09 -26.43 28.44
N GLU A 148 14.55 -27.63 28.35
CA GLU A 148 13.70 -28.06 27.23
C GLU A 148 12.41 -27.27 27.19
N LEU A 149 11.77 -27.00 28.35
CA LEU A 149 10.58 -26.16 28.45
C LEU A 149 10.84 -24.74 27.97
N ASP A 150 11.96 -24.13 28.38
CA ASP A 150 12.37 -22.80 27.96
C ASP A 150 12.63 -22.74 26.43
N MET A 151 13.27 -23.76 25.87
CA MET A 151 13.49 -23.85 24.42
C MET A 151 12.17 -23.99 23.64
N ILE A 152 11.23 -24.79 24.14
CA ILE A 152 9.91 -24.97 23.54
C ILE A 152 9.14 -23.64 23.60
N ALA A 153 9.19 -22.91 24.73
CA ALA A 153 8.56 -21.62 24.89
C ALA A 153 9.15 -20.59 23.90
N ALA A 154 10.47 -20.49 23.79
CA ALA A 154 11.15 -19.62 22.85
C ALA A 154 10.78 -19.96 21.40
N LYS A 155 10.78 -21.23 21.02
CA LYS A 155 10.36 -21.70 19.69
C LYS A 155 8.91 -21.34 19.39
N ARG A 156 8.00 -21.56 20.35
CA ARG A 156 6.58 -21.23 20.19
C ARG A 156 6.37 -19.73 19.98
N ASN A 157 7.03 -18.90 20.77
CA ASN A 157 6.95 -17.44 20.64
C ASN A 157 7.46 -16.96 19.27
N ALA A 158 8.60 -17.49 18.81
CA ALA A 158 9.13 -17.15 17.50
C ALA A 158 8.16 -17.55 16.35
N VAL A 159 7.58 -18.74 16.44
CA VAL A 159 6.60 -19.22 15.45
C VAL A 159 5.34 -18.38 15.47
N GLN A 160 4.80 -18.02 16.64
CA GLN A 160 3.61 -17.18 16.75
C GLN A 160 3.87 -15.79 16.16
N THR A 161 5.02 -15.18 16.44
CA THR A 161 5.43 -13.90 15.87
C THR A 161 5.56 -13.98 14.35
N ALA A 162 6.23 -15.01 13.84
CA ALA A 162 6.37 -15.22 12.40
C ALA A 162 5.02 -15.44 11.69
N LEU A 163 4.10 -16.19 12.32
CA LEU A 163 2.73 -16.36 11.81
C LEU A 163 1.94 -15.04 11.79
N GLY A 164 2.14 -14.16 12.77
CA GLY A 164 1.58 -12.81 12.78
C GLY A 164 2.00 -12.03 11.54
N TYR A 165 3.29 -11.96 11.25
CA TYR A 165 3.82 -11.29 10.06
C TYR A 165 3.35 -11.94 8.75
N ARG A 166 3.28 -13.27 8.68
CA ARG A 166 2.75 -13.96 7.49
C ARG A 166 1.26 -13.67 7.23
N ARG A 167 0.45 -13.55 8.28
CA ARG A 167 -0.95 -13.12 8.16
C ARG A 167 -1.04 -11.69 7.63
N GLN A 168 -0.18 -10.80 8.14
CA GLN A 168 -0.10 -9.43 7.64
C GLN A 168 0.31 -9.40 6.16
N ALA A 169 1.31 -10.17 5.76
CA ALA A 169 1.70 -10.31 4.35
C ALA A 169 0.55 -10.83 3.48
N GLY A 170 -0.21 -11.82 3.95
CA GLY A 170 -1.40 -12.33 3.27
C GLY A 170 -2.48 -11.26 3.07
N ASN A 171 -2.76 -10.45 4.09
CA ASN A 171 -3.72 -9.34 4.00
C ASN A 171 -3.27 -8.27 2.99
N LEU A 172 -1.99 -7.90 3.01
CA LEU A 172 -1.41 -6.93 2.06
C LEU A 172 -1.46 -7.44 0.62
N ARG A 173 -1.18 -8.72 0.38
CA ARG A 173 -1.33 -9.34 -0.95
C ARG A 173 -2.78 -9.34 -1.42
N THR A 174 -3.72 -9.60 -0.51
CA THR A 174 -5.14 -9.52 -0.84
C THR A 174 -5.53 -8.09 -1.20
N GLN A 175 -5.08 -7.10 -0.45
CA GLN A 175 -5.30 -5.68 -0.75
C GLN A 175 -4.70 -5.30 -2.11
N ALA A 176 -3.49 -5.75 -2.42
CA ALA A 176 -2.86 -5.53 -3.71
C ALA A 176 -3.68 -6.12 -4.88
N LYS A 177 -4.20 -7.35 -4.71
CA LYS A 177 -5.08 -7.98 -5.71
C LYS A 177 -6.37 -7.19 -5.91
N VAL A 178 -7.02 -6.74 -4.83
CA VAL A 178 -8.24 -5.91 -4.91
C VAL A 178 -7.95 -4.60 -5.64
N SER A 179 -6.84 -3.92 -5.31
CA SER A 179 -6.45 -2.68 -5.99
C SER A 179 -6.18 -2.90 -7.49
N ARG A 180 -5.60 -4.02 -7.89
CA ARG A 180 -5.42 -4.37 -9.32
C ARG A 180 -6.76 -4.61 -10.01
N ILE A 181 -7.67 -5.36 -9.40
CA ILE A 181 -9.01 -5.59 -9.95
C ILE A 181 -9.76 -4.27 -10.13
N MET A 182 -9.67 -3.37 -9.13
CA MET A 182 -10.28 -2.04 -9.22
C MET A 182 -9.61 -1.18 -10.31
N ALA A 183 -8.30 -1.29 -10.52
CA ALA A 183 -7.60 -0.62 -11.61
C ALA A 183 -8.08 -1.09 -12.98
N ASP A 184 -8.22 -2.39 -13.16
CA ASP A 184 -8.70 -2.99 -14.42
C ASP A 184 -10.18 -2.66 -14.67
N ALA A 185 -11.00 -2.62 -13.62
CA ALA A 185 -12.38 -2.15 -13.70
C ALA A 185 -12.47 -0.66 -14.08
N ALA A 186 -11.59 0.19 -13.53
CA ALA A 186 -11.50 1.61 -13.90
C ALA A 186 -11.08 1.78 -15.37
N ASP A 187 -10.11 1.01 -15.85
CA ASP A 187 -9.68 1.01 -17.26
C ASP A 187 -10.80 0.56 -18.20
N SER A 188 -11.58 -0.46 -17.84
CA SER A 188 -12.69 -0.95 -18.65
C SER A 188 -13.86 0.04 -18.69
N SER A 189 -14.19 0.63 -17.53
CA SER A 189 -15.24 1.65 -17.46
C SER A 189 -14.88 2.92 -18.23
N ALA A 190 -13.59 3.31 -18.23
CA ALA A 190 -13.10 4.42 -19.03
C ALA A 190 -13.33 4.22 -20.53
N ARG A 191 -13.07 3.01 -21.03
CA ARG A 191 -13.29 2.69 -22.44
C ARG A 191 -14.77 2.69 -22.79
N SER A 192 -15.61 2.10 -21.93
CA SER A 192 -17.06 2.04 -22.20
C SER A 192 -17.72 3.43 -22.11
N SER A 193 -17.33 4.30 -21.16
CA SER A 193 -17.85 5.66 -21.08
C SER A 193 -17.39 6.52 -22.27
N ALA A 194 -16.14 6.40 -22.71
CA ALA A 194 -15.64 7.10 -23.90
C ALA A 194 -16.40 6.69 -25.15
N ILE A 195 -16.68 5.41 -25.34
CA ILE A 195 -17.48 4.92 -26.48
C ILE A 195 -18.93 5.40 -26.35
N GLY A 196 -19.51 5.33 -25.14
CA GLY A 196 -20.89 5.78 -24.88
C GLY A 196 -21.08 7.28 -25.16
N SER A 197 -20.12 8.13 -24.77
CA SER A 197 -20.18 9.56 -25.04
C SER A 197 -20.06 9.89 -26.55
N LEU A 198 -19.23 9.16 -27.29
CA LEU A 198 -19.12 9.30 -28.73
C LEU A 198 -20.41 8.90 -29.45
N ILE A 199 -21.05 7.80 -29.03
CA ILE A 199 -22.32 7.32 -29.60
C ILE A 199 -23.44 8.32 -29.27
N SER A 200 -23.52 8.84 -28.06
CA SER A 200 -24.54 9.83 -27.67
C SER A 200 -24.39 11.12 -28.46
N THR A 201 -23.16 11.57 -28.69
CA THR A 201 -22.88 12.76 -29.51
C THR A 201 -23.28 12.53 -30.96
N ALA A 202 -22.98 11.37 -31.54
CA ALA A 202 -23.39 11.01 -32.89
C ALA A 202 -24.93 10.94 -33.02
N GLY A 203 -25.62 10.42 -32.02
CA GLY A 203 -27.09 10.37 -31.94
C GLY A 203 -27.74 11.77 -31.89
N GLN A 204 -27.17 12.69 -31.13
CA GLN A 204 -27.64 14.10 -31.08
C GLN A 204 -27.47 14.78 -32.44
N VAL A 205 -26.35 14.59 -33.12
CA VAL A 205 -26.08 15.11 -34.46
C VAL A 205 -27.07 14.56 -35.47
N ALA A 206 -27.33 13.25 -35.47
CA ALA A 206 -28.33 12.65 -36.35
C ALA A 206 -29.75 13.16 -36.09
N GLY A 207 -30.11 13.36 -34.81
CA GLY A 207 -31.39 13.92 -34.41
C GLY A 207 -31.60 15.37 -34.92
N MET A 208 -30.57 16.21 -34.79
CA MET A 208 -30.61 17.59 -35.33
C MET A 208 -30.73 17.62 -36.85
N TRP A 209 -30.08 16.71 -37.55
CA TRP A 209 -30.18 16.58 -39.02
C TRP A 209 -31.61 16.22 -39.44
N TYR A 210 -32.24 15.28 -38.75
CA TYR A 210 -33.60 14.85 -39.04
C TYR A 210 -34.64 15.96 -38.83
N VAL A 211 -34.47 16.83 -37.80
CA VAL A 211 -35.38 17.95 -37.52
C VAL A 211 -35.14 19.11 -38.48
N GLY A 212 -33.92 19.34 -38.96
CA GLY A 212 -33.58 20.43 -39.87
C GLY A 212 -33.95 20.21 -41.34
N THR A 213 -34.34 18.97 -41.72
CA THR A 213 -34.74 18.62 -43.11
C THR A 213 -36.26 18.59 -43.35
N LYS A 214 -37.08 18.91 -42.33
CA LYS A 214 -38.53 19.12 -42.46
C LYS A 214 -38.85 20.60 -42.44
#